data_7939da4add7ce9b26b40e9d5622c05c5
#
_entry.id   7939da4add7ce9b26b40e9d5622c05c5
#
_cell.length_a   1.000
_cell.length_b   1.000
_cell.length_c   1.000
_cell.angle_alpha   90.00
_cell.angle_beta   90.00
_cell.angle_gamma   90.00
#
_symmetry.space_group_name_H-M   'P 1'
#
loop_
_entity.id
_entity.type
_entity.pdbx_description
1 polymer ?
#
loop_
_entity_poly.entity_id
_entity_poly.type
_entity_poly.pdbx_seq_one_letter_code
_entity_poly.pdbx_strand_id
1 'polypeptide(L)'
;MDKQVYYPLEIFDKSPERAISILKENERQRRLEKGVSRKLLSKLTGVPAPSIERFETTRKISLESFVKIVCTLNYFDELVNVMHEPKYRTIDELKDIQDNENRKRGKRCK
;
A
#
# COMPACT_ATOMS: atom_id res chain seq x y z
N MET A 1 -21.10 10.45 3.93
CA MET A 1 -21.01 9.64 4.23
C MET A 1 -20.75 9.07 5.09
N ASP A 2 -20.81 8.72 5.44
CA ASP A 2 -20.53 8.13 6.18
C ASP A 2 -20.20 7.26 6.54
N LYS A 3 -20.02 6.78 6.82
CA LYS A 3 -19.76 5.90 7.03
C LYS A 3 -19.36 5.40 7.84
N GLN A 4 -19.34 5.42 8.24
CA GLN A 4 -18.79 4.71 8.89
C GLN A 4 -19.06 4.03 9.89
N VAL A 5 -19.19 3.45 9.77
CA VAL A 5 -19.30 2.38 10.71
C VAL A 5 -17.99 1.69 10.89
N TYR A 6 -17.63 1.30 12.06
CA TYR A 6 -16.43 0.54 12.21
C TYR A 6 -16.67 -0.57 13.22
N TYR A 7 -15.74 -1.54 13.25
CA TYR A 7 -15.82 -2.68 14.14
C TYR A 7 -14.56 -2.74 14.98
N PRO A 8 -14.69 -2.92 16.29
CA PRO A 8 -13.52 -2.88 17.18
C PRO A 8 -12.41 -3.84 16.78
N LEU A 9 -12.77 -5.03 16.32
CA LEU A 9 -11.75 -5.99 15.90
C LEU A 9 -10.94 -5.47 14.74
N GLU A 10 -11.60 -4.79 13.80
CA GLU A 10 -10.91 -4.25 12.64
C GLU A 10 -9.96 -3.11 13.01
N ILE A 11 -10.33 -2.33 14.00
CA ILE A 11 -9.49 -1.24 14.46
C ILE A 11 -8.15 -1.77 14.95
N PHE A 12 -8.17 -2.91 15.65
CA PHE A 12 -6.97 -3.45 16.27
C PHE A 12 -6.23 -4.43 15.38
N ASP A 13 -6.83 -4.87 14.27
CA ASP A 13 -6.15 -5.80 13.36
C ASP A 13 -5.26 -5.00 12.40
N LYS A 14 -3.98 -4.98 12.70
CA LYS A 14 -2.98 -4.30 11.88
C LYS A 14 -2.05 -5.29 11.22
N SER A 15 -2.55 -6.45 10.88
CA SER A 15 -1.75 -7.46 10.22
C SER A 15 -1.45 -7.08 8.76
N PRO A 16 -0.38 -7.64 8.19
CA PRO A 16 -0.11 -7.44 6.76
C PRO A 16 -1.26 -7.89 5.88
N GLU A 17 -1.92 -8.98 6.25
CA GLU A 17 -3.07 -9.48 5.48
C GLU A 17 -4.20 -8.48 5.47
N ARG A 18 -4.45 -7.85 6.60
CA ARG A 18 -5.47 -6.81 6.67
C ARG A 18 -5.11 -5.63 5.78
N ALA A 19 -3.85 -5.20 5.82
CA ALA A 19 -3.38 -4.09 5.01
C ALA A 19 -3.58 -4.38 3.52
N ILE A 20 -3.21 -5.58 3.08
CA ILE A 20 -3.35 -5.95 1.68
C ILE A 20 -4.83 -6.00 1.28
N SER A 21 -5.70 -6.50 2.16
CA SER A 21 -7.13 -6.53 1.88
C SER A 21 -7.69 -5.12 1.71
N ILE A 22 -7.24 -4.17 2.54
CA ILE A 22 -7.67 -2.79 2.44
C ILE A 22 -7.18 -2.19 1.12
N LEU A 23 -5.91 -2.42 0.77
CA LEU A 23 -5.36 -1.90 -0.47
C LEU A 23 -6.08 -2.46 -1.68
N LYS A 24 -6.39 -3.75 -1.65
CA LYS A 24 -7.14 -4.39 -2.73
C LYS A 24 -8.50 -3.73 -2.92
N GLU A 25 -9.22 -3.52 -1.84
CA GLU A 25 -10.54 -2.93 -1.92
C GLU A 25 -10.47 -1.47 -2.35
N ASN A 26 -9.49 -0.73 -1.84
CA ASN A 26 -9.29 0.66 -2.25
C ASN A 26 -9.02 0.77 -3.74
N GLU A 27 -8.17 -0.12 -4.26
CA GLU A 27 -7.86 -0.11 -5.68
C GLU A 27 -9.11 -0.38 -6.50
N ARG A 28 -9.89 -1.38 -6.12
CA ARG A 28 -11.10 -1.72 -6.84
C ARG A 28 -12.08 -0.55 -6.86
N GLN A 29 -12.27 0.11 -5.71
CA GLN A 29 -13.19 1.22 -5.63
C GLN A 29 -12.73 2.42 -6.46
N ARG A 30 -11.44 2.74 -6.39
CA ARG A 30 -10.92 3.86 -7.18
C ARG A 30 -11.02 3.58 -8.68
N ARG A 31 -10.81 2.33 -9.08
CA ARG A 31 -10.97 1.94 -10.47
C ARG A 31 -12.42 2.11 -10.92
N LEU A 32 -13.35 1.61 -10.12
CA LEU A 32 -14.78 1.67 -10.47
C LEU A 32 -15.31 3.09 -10.50
N GLU A 33 -14.84 3.94 -9.61
CA GLU A 33 -15.24 5.35 -9.60
C GLU A 33 -14.90 6.03 -10.92
N LYS A 34 -13.80 5.64 -11.53
CA LYS A 34 -13.40 6.21 -12.82
C LYS A 34 -14.08 5.53 -13.99
N GLY A 35 -14.94 4.57 -13.74
CA GLY A 35 -15.61 3.83 -14.82
C GLY A 35 -14.67 2.96 -15.62
N VAL A 36 -13.56 2.54 -15.04
CA VAL A 36 -12.52 1.79 -15.75
C VAL A 36 -12.69 0.31 -15.49
N SER A 37 -12.85 -0.47 -16.56
CA SER A 37 -12.89 -1.93 -16.45
C SER A 37 -11.48 -2.46 -16.20
N ARG A 38 -11.40 -3.72 -15.77
CA ARG A 38 -10.10 -4.38 -15.63
C ARG A 38 -9.39 -4.43 -16.98
N LYS A 39 -10.14 -4.66 -18.06
CA LYS A 39 -9.55 -4.70 -19.39
C LYS A 39 -8.96 -3.36 -19.79
N LEU A 40 -9.67 -2.27 -19.51
CA LEU A 40 -9.16 -0.95 -19.81
C LEU A 40 -7.95 -0.62 -18.94
N LEU A 41 -8.02 -0.95 -17.66
CA LEU A 41 -6.88 -0.73 -16.77
C LEU A 41 -5.66 -1.50 -17.25
N SER A 42 -5.87 -2.72 -17.75
CA SER A 42 -4.78 -3.51 -18.33
C SER A 42 -4.14 -2.76 -19.50
N LYS A 43 -4.95 -2.19 -20.37
CA LYS A 43 -4.41 -1.44 -21.50
C LYS A 43 -3.63 -0.21 -21.06
N LEU A 44 -4.11 0.46 -20.02
CA LEU A 44 -3.47 1.69 -19.56
C LEU A 44 -2.16 1.41 -18.82
N THR A 45 -2.07 0.28 -18.14
CA THR A 45 -0.92 -0.02 -17.28
C THR A 45 0.06 -0.99 -17.89
N GLY A 46 -0.38 -1.81 -18.83
CA GLY A 46 0.42 -2.92 -19.32
C GLY A 46 0.39 -4.14 -18.43
N VAL A 47 -0.36 -4.10 -17.33
CA VAL A 47 -0.53 -5.24 -16.43
C VAL A 47 -1.61 -6.13 -17.04
N PRO A 48 -1.36 -7.45 -17.22
CA PRO A 48 -2.38 -8.31 -17.80
C PRO A 48 -3.68 -8.31 -17.02
N ALA A 49 -4.80 -8.32 -17.72
CA ALA A 49 -6.11 -8.29 -17.05
C ALA A 49 -6.28 -9.45 -16.07
N PRO A 50 -5.83 -10.68 -16.36
CA PRO A 50 -5.92 -11.75 -15.37
C PRO A 50 -5.13 -11.45 -14.09
N SER A 51 -4.03 -10.70 -14.19
CA SER A 51 -3.26 -10.32 -13.00
C SER A 51 -4.05 -9.32 -12.16
N ILE A 52 -4.73 -8.38 -12.78
CA ILE A 52 -5.57 -7.43 -12.07
C ILE A 52 -6.72 -8.16 -11.38
N GLU A 53 -7.37 -9.06 -12.09
CA GLU A 53 -8.46 -9.85 -11.52
C GLU A 53 -7.96 -10.68 -10.35
N ARG A 54 -6.80 -11.31 -10.50
CA ARG A 54 -6.22 -12.13 -9.42
C ARG A 54 -5.96 -11.30 -8.18
N PHE A 55 -5.43 -10.09 -8.36
CA PHE A 55 -5.20 -9.20 -7.22
C PHE A 55 -6.51 -8.86 -6.53
N GLU A 56 -7.53 -8.51 -7.31
CA GLU A 56 -8.81 -8.07 -6.75
C GLU A 56 -9.60 -9.21 -6.11
N THR A 57 -9.27 -10.46 -6.43
CA THR A 57 -9.95 -11.61 -5.81
C THR A 57 -9.10 -12.33 -4.77
N THR A 58 -7.78 -12.38 -4.95
CA THR A 58 -6.91 -13.16 -4.06
C THR A 58 -5.91 -12.32 -3.30
N ARG A 59 -5.83 -11.03 -3.57
CA ARG A 59 -4.88 -10.10 -2.93
C ARG A 59 -3.43 -10.34 -3.35
N LYS A 60 -3.19 -11.06 -4.44
CA LYS A 60 -1.82 -11.40 -4.86
C LYS A 60 -1.47 -10.66 -6.13
N ILE A 61 -0.34 -9.95 -6.09
CA ILE A 61 0.16 -9.18 -7.22
C ILE A 61 1.63 -8.89 -6.97
N SER A 62 2.40 -8.74 -8.04
CA SER A 62 3.78 -8.28 -7.88
C SER A 62 3.77 -6.81 -7.49
N LEU A 63 4.82 -6.40 -6.78
CA LEU A 63 4.94 -4.99 -6.40
C LEU A 63 4.98 -4.10 -7.63
N GLU A 64 5.71 -4.51 -8.66
CA GLU A 64 5.81 -3.69 -9.87
C GLU A 64 4.45 -3.48 -10.51
N SER A 65 3.65 -4.53 -10.62
CA SER A 65 2.31 -4.42 -11.20
C SER A 65 1.41 -3.54 -10.35
N PHE A 66 1.50 -3.69 -9.02
CA PHE A 66 0.72 -2.86 -8.11
C PHE A 66 1.08 -1.38 -8.27
N VAL A 67 2.37 -1.09 -8.35
CA VAL A 67 2.83 0.28 -8.52
C VAL A 67 2.31 0.88 -9.82
N LYS A 68 2.33 0.12 -10.90
CA LYS A 68 1.80 0.59 -12.18
C LYS A 68 0.31 0.96 -12.07
N ILE A 69 -0.46 0.14 -11.37
CA ILE A 69 -1.88 0.40 -11.20
C ILE A 69 -2.10 1.65 -10.35
N VAL A 70 -1.40 1.74 -9.23
CA VAL A 70 -1.57 2.84 -8.29
C VAL A 70 -1.21 4.17 -8.94
N CYS A 71 -0.12 4.20 -9.70
CA CYS A 71 0.29 5.41 -10.42
C CYS A 71 -0.74 5.81 -11.47
N THR A 72 -1.28 4.84 -12.20
CA THR A 72 -2.29 5.09 -13.22
C THR A 72 -3.56 5.67 -12.61
N LEU A 73 -3.87 5.29 -11.38
CA LEU A 73 -5.04 5.81 -10.68
C LEU A 73 -4.74 7.13 -9.95
N ASN A 74 -3.55 7.70 -10.14
CA ASN A 74 -3.15 9.02 -9.62
C ASN A 74 -2.82 9.04 -8.13
N TYR A 75 -2.24 7.96 -7.63
CA TYR A 75 -1.83 7.88 -6.24
C TYR A 75 -0.31 7.78 -6.09
N PHE A 76 0.43 8.40 -7.01
CA PHE A 76 1.89 8.38 -6.95
C PHE A 76 2.41 8.98 -5.65
N ASP A 77 1.89 10.16 -5.29
CA ASP A 77 2.42 10.86 -4.12
C ASP A 77 2.18 10.07 -2.84
N GLU A 78 0.99 9.50 -2.70
CA GLU A 78 0.66 8.69 -1.53
C GLU A 78 1.52 7.44 -1.48
N LEU A 79 1.77 6.84 -2.63
CA LEU A 79 2.56 5.61 -2.70
C LEU A 79 4.00 5.85 -2.27
N VAL A 80 4.64 6.88 -2.82
CA VAL A 80 6.05 7.12 -2.52
C VAL A 80 6.24 7.71 -1.13
N ASN A 81 5.15 8.13 -0.50
CA ASN A 81 5.20 8.65 0.85
C ASN A 81 5.23 7.55 1.91
N VAL A 82 5.01 6.31 1.51
CA VAL A 82 5.09 5.18 2.45
C VAL A 82 6.52 5.09 2.97
N MET A 83 6.66 5.16 4.30
CA MET A 83 7.97 5.12 4.96
C MET A 83 8.91 6.26 4.55
N HIS A 84 8.33 7.35 4.03
CA HIS A 84 9.16 8.47 3.58
C HIS A 84 9.83 9.17 4.76
N GLU A 85 9.13 9.27 5.88
CA GLU A 85 9.65 9.94 7.05
C GLU A 85 9.90 8.95 8.17
N PRO A 86 10.96 9.16 8.96
CA PRO A 86 11.22 8.27 10.09
C PRO A 86 10.10 8.37 11.12
N LYS A 87 9.82 7.27 11.78
CA LYS A 87 8.85 7.24 12.88
C LYS A 87 9.56 6.97 14.18
N TYR A 88 9.13 7.67 15.21
CA TYR A 88 9.64 7.44 16.56
C TYR A 88 8.56 7.85 17.55
N ARG A 89 8.56 7.20 18.71
CA ARG A 89 7.60 7.48 19.76
C ARG A 89 8.25 8.06 21.00
N THR A 90 9.56 7.98 21.11
CA THR A 90 10.28 8.46 22.29
C THR A 90 11.51 9.22 21.83
N ILE A 91 12.06 10.02 22.76
CA ILE A 91 13.31 10.74 22.51
C ILE A 91 14.47 9.78 22.26
N ASP A 92 14.44 8.64 22.95
CA ASP A 92 15.49 7.64 22.76
C ASP A 92 15.46 7.07 21.34
N GLU A 93 14.26 6.79 20.81
CA GLU A 93 14.16 6.34 19.43
C GLU A 93 14.65 7.40 18.45
N LEU A 94 14.33 8.67 18.71
CA LEU A 94 14.82 9.75 17.86
C LEU A 94 16.34 9.84 17.90
N LYS A 95 16.94 9.68 19.07
CA LYS A 95 18.40 9.67 19.18
C LYS A 95 19.00 8.52 18.40
N ASP A 96 18.39 7.35 18.47
CA ASP A 96 18.86 6.18 17.71
C ASP A 96 18.85 6.47 16.22
N ILE A 97 17.77 7.10 15.72
CA ILE A 97 17.68 7.49 14.32
C ILE A 97 18.82 8.41 13.95
N GLN A 98 19.07 9.44 14.78
CA GLN A 98 20.13 10.40 14.52
C GLN A 98 21.51 9.74 14.56
N ASP A 99 21.72 8.84 15.53
CA ASP A 99 22.99 8.14 15.65
C ASP A 99 23.26 7.23 14.47
N ASN A 100 22.21 6.70 13.84
CA ASN A 100 22.34 5.73 12.77
C ASN A 100 22.20 6.33 11.37
N GLU A 101 21.97 7.63 11.26
CA GLU A 101 21.58 8.22 9.97
C GLU A 101 22.63 8.06 8.89
N ASN A 102 23.91 7.95 9.26
CA ASN A 102 24.98 7.80 8.28
C ASN A 102 25.50 6.37 8.16
N ARG A 103 24.82 5.41 8.76
CA ARG A 103 25.24 4.02 8.69
C ARG A 103 24.90 3.43 7.34
N LYS A 104 25.80 2.62 6.82
CA LYS A 104 25.61 1.95 5.54
C LYS A 104 25.13 0.51 5.70
N ARG A 105 25.11 -0.01 6.93
CA ARG A 105 24.55 -1.33 7.21
C ARG A 105 24.03 -1.34 8.64
N GLY A 106 23.09 -2.24 8.88
CA GLY A 106 22.48 -2.35 10.18
C GLY A 106 23.43 -2.91 11.23
N LYS A 107 23.01 -2.81 12.47
CA LYS A 107 23.74 -3.42 13.56
C LYS A 107 23.62 -4.94 13.49
N ARG A 108 24.64 -5.63 13.99
CA ARG A 108 24.59 -7.07 14.03
C ARG A 108 23.52 -7.54 14.99
N CYS A 109 22.81 -8.56 14.57
CA CYS A 109 21.93 -9.29 15.47
C CYS A 109 22.77 -10.24 16.32
N LYS A 110 22.37 -10.40 17.57
CA LYS A 110 23.03 -11.35 18.47
C LYS A 110 22.25 -12.61 18.58
#